data_4297366b9792aa0aa5a4127a655e1ae0
#
_entry.id   4297366b9792aa0aa5a4127a655e1ae0
#
_cell.length_a   1.000
_cell.length_b   1.000
_cell.length_c   1.000
_cell.angle_alpha   90.00
_cell.angle_beta   90.00
_cell.angle_gamma   90.00
#
_symmetry.space_group_name_H-M   'P 1'
#
loop_
_entity.id
_entity.type
_entity.pdbx_description
1 polymer ?
#
loop_
_entity_poly.entity_id
_entity_poly.type
_entity_poly.pdbx_seq_one_letter_code
_entity_poly.pdbx_strand_id
1 'polypeptide(L)' 'MTWHWRFEDPSGTAIDPATLGVDPTETDNQGDAESWLGENWRELLARGVATVTLFDGDTEVYGPMGLAAT' A
#
# COMPACT_ATOMS: atom_id res chain seq x y z
N MET A 1 4.37 2.82 -17.26
CA MET A 1 5.01 2.46 -15.99
C MET A 1 3.95 1.99 -15.04
N THR A 2 4.29 1.09 -14.14
CA THR A 2 3.32 0.49 -13.23
C THR A 2 3.29 1.22 -11.90
N TRP A 3 2.10 1.31 -11.35
CA TRP A 3 1.87 1.90 -10.04
C TRP A 3 1.73 0.77 -9.03
N HIS A 4 2.38 0.91 -7.86
CA HIS A 4 2.31 -0.11 -6.82
C HIS A 4 2.42 0.53 -5.44
N TRP A 5 1.96 -0.22 -4.42
CA TRP A 5 2.00 0.22 -3.03
C TRP A 5 3.12 -0.48 -2.27
N ARG A 6 3.80 0.28 -1.43
CA ARG A 6 4.73 -0.26 -0.45
C ARG A 6 4.06 -0.24 0.91
N PHE A 7 4.14 -1.35 1.62
CA PHE A 7 3.51 -1.50 2.94
C PHE A 7 4.56 -1.49 4.02
N GLU A 8 4.29 -0.79 5.12
CA GLU A 8 5.18 -0.71 6.26
C GLU A 8 4.42 -0.92 7.55
N ASP A 9 5.09 -1.55 8.55
CA ASP A 9 4.50 -1.75 9.87
C ASP A 9 4.69 -0.49 10.74
N PRO A 10 4.16 -0.48 11.99
CA PRO A 10 4.30 0.70 12.84
C PRO A 10 5.73 1.10 13.17
N SER A 11 6.69 0.20 13.01
CA SER A 11 8.11 0.52 13.25
C SER A 11 8.81 1.07 12.01
N GLY A 12 8.10 1.14 10.87
CA GLY A 12 8.68 1.62 9.62
C GLY A 12 9.35 0.54 8.79
N THR A 13 9.22 -0.72 9.19
CA THR A 13 9.80 -1.83 8.45
C THR A 13 8.90 -2.25 7.30
N ALA A 14 9.48 -2.41 6.11
CA ALA A 14 8.71 -2.84 4.94
C ALA A 14 8.17 -4.25 5.14
N ILE A 15 6.90 -4.44 4.77
CA ILE A 15 6.23 -5.73 4.87
C ILE A 15 6.08 -6.33 3.49
N ASP A 16 6.44 -7.61 3.34
CA ASP A 16 6.27 -8.32 2.08
C ASP A 16 4.76 -8.58 1.87
N PRO A 17 4.17 -8.10 0.77
CA PRO A 17 2.75 -8.32 0.50
C PRO A 17 2.36 -9.80 0.49
N ALA A 18 3.27 -10.68 0.13
CA ALA A 18 3.00 -12.12 0.11
C ALA A 18 2.66 -12.65 1.51
N THR A 19 3.21 -12.05 2.56
CA THR A 19 2.92 -12.47 3.94
C THR A 19 1.57 -11.97 4.42
N LEU A 20 0.99 -10.99 3.73
CA LEU A 20 -0.30 -10.42 4.08
C LEU A 20 -1.48 -11.18 3.47
N GLY A 21 -1.20 -12.08 2.53
CA GLY A 21 -2.26 -12.80 1.84
C GLY A 21 -3.06 -11.93 0.88
N VAL A 22 -2.59 -10.73 0.58
CA VAL A 22 -3.20 -9.87 -0.43
C VAL A 22 -2.36 -9.91 -1.68
N ASP A 23 -3.00 -9.71 -2.83
CA ASP A 23 -2.31 -9.66 -4.11
C ASP A 23 -2.10 -8.18 -4.47
N PRO A 24 -0.88 -7.65 -4.33
CA PRO A 24 -0.62 -6.25 -4.66
C PRO A 24 -0.51 -6.13 -6.17
N THR A 25 -1.63 -6.13 -6.84
CA THR A 25 -1.69 -6.01 -8.28
C THR A 25 -1.11 -4.66 -8.70
N GLU A 26 -0.12 -4.70 -9.57
CA GLU A 26 0.37 -3.47 -10.17
C GLU A 26 -0.72 -2.91 -11.09
N THR A 27 -0.90 -1.60 -11.02
CA THR A 27 -1.95 -0.93 -11.79
C THR A 27 -1.34 -0.01 -12.84
N ASP A 28 -2.14 0.33 -13.85
CA ASP A 28 -1.68 1.15 -14.96
C ASP A 28 -1.75 2.64 -14.68
N ASN A 29 -2.48 3.04 -13.65
CA ASN A 29 -2.66 4.45 -13.32
C ASN A 29 -2.92 4.64 -11.83
N GLN A 30 -2.80 5.88 -11.40
CA GLN A 30 -2.96 6.25 -10.00
C GLN A 30 -4.39 5.99 -9.50
N GLY A 31 -5.40 6.27 -10.33
CA GLY A 31 -6.80 6.07 -9.94
C GLY A 31 -7.10 4.63 -9.58
N ASP A 32 -6.61 3.68 -10.36
CA ASP A 32 -6.79 2.27 -10.08
C ASP A 32 -6.05 1.85 -8.81
N ALA A 33 -4.86 2.39 -8.59
CA ALA A 33 -4.09 2.12 -7.38
C ALA A 33 -4.83 2.61 -6.13
N GLU A 34 -5.40 3.80 -6.19
CA GLU A 34 -6.17 4.37 -5.08
C GLU A 34 -7.46 3.59 -4.83
N SER A 35 -8.13 3.15 -5.89
CA SER A 35 -9.33 2.31 -5.77
C SER A 35 -9.00 0.99 -5.10
N TRP A 36 -7.89 0.37 -5.49
CA TRP A 36 -7.44 -0.86 -4.86
C TRP A 36 -7.21 -0.67 -3.35
N LEU A 37 -6.55 0.40 -2.97
CA LEU A 37 -6.30 0.70 -1.57
C LEU A 37 -7.62 0.94 -0.82
N GLY A 38 -8.55 1.67 -1.42
CA GLY A 38 -9.86 1.92 -0.83
C GLY A 38 -10.64 0.65 -0.56
N GLU A 39 -10.42 -0.40 -1.34
CA GLU A 39 -11.09 -1.68 -1.16
C GLU A 39 -10.37 -2.59 -0.16
N ASN A 40 -9.07 -2.38 0.06
CA ASN A 40 -8.24 -3.32 0.82
C ASN A 40 -7.64 -2.75 2.10
N TRP A 41 -7.79 -1.46 2.37
CA TRP A 41 -7.09 -0.82 3.50
C TRP A 41 -7.45 -1.42 4.85
N ARG A 42 -8.69 -1.86 5.04
CA ARG A 42 -9.12 -2.46 6.31
C ARG A 42 -8.44 -3.80 6.54
N GLU A 43 -8.31 -4.59 5.48
CA GLU A 43 -7.63 -5.87 5.54
C GLU A 43 -6.15 -5.66 5.84
N LEU A 44 -5.54 -4.68 5.19
CA LEU A 44 -4.13 -4.35 5.41
C LEU A 44 -3.91 -3.93 6.87
N LEU A 45 -4.78 -3.05 7.37
CA LEU A 45 -4.69 -2.58 8.76
C LEU A 45 -4.84 -3.74 9.75
N ALA A 46 -5.78 -4.64 9.48
CA ALA A 46 -6.01 -5.81 10.35
C ALA A 46 -4.81 -6.76 10.37
N ARG A 47 -4.00 -6.74 9.31
CA ARG A 47 -2.83 -7.62 9.21
C ARG A 47 -1.52 -6.94 9.64
N GLY A 48 -1.60 -5.73 10.20
CA GLY A 48 -0.44 -5.07 10.80
C GLY A 48 0.22 -4.01 9.93
N VAL A 49 -0.37 -3.66 8.80
CA VAL A 49 0.14 -2.57 7.97
C VAL A 49 -0.26 -1.25 8.60
N ALA A 50 0.72 -0.41 8.91
CA ALA A 50 0.46 0.91 9.51
C ALA A 50 0.45 2.02 8.47
N THR A 51 1.33 1.94 7.47
CA THR A 51 1.46 2.97 6.45
C THR A 51 1.62 2.36 5.07
N VAL A 52 1.21 3.11 4.06
CA VAL A 52 1.39 2.74 2.66
C VAL A 52 2.00 3.91 1.90
N THR A 53 2.81 3.60 0.90
CA THR A 53 3.41 4.58 0.00
C THR A 53 3.15 4.16 -1.43
N LEU A 54 2.68 5.10 -2.24
CA LEU A 54 2.41 4.84 -3.66
C LEU A 54 3.63 5.17 -4.50
N PHE A 55 4.02 4.24 -5.33
CA PHE A 55 5.14 4.39 -6.27
C PHE A 55 4.67 4.33 -7.70
N ASP A 56 5.26 5.18 -8.54
CA ASP A 56 5.16 5.10 -10.00
C ASP A 56 6.52 4.59 -10.48
N GLY A 57 6.61 3.30 -10.79
CA GLY A 57 7.89 2.67 -11.04
C GLY A 57 8.78 2.76 -9.79
N ASP A 58 9.89 3.46 -9.90
CA ASP A 58 10.82 3.64 -8.78
C ASP A 58 10.64 4.98 -8.06
N THR A 59 9.66 5.78 -8.49
CA THR A 59 9.46 7.13 -7.96
C THR A 59 8.35 7.13 -6.91
N GLU A 60 8.67 7.61 -5.71
CA GLU A 60 7.66 7.80 -4.68
C GLU A 60 6.79 9.00 -5.06
N VAL A 61 5.50 8.76 -5.24
CA VAL A 61 4.55 9.78 -5.68
C VAL A 61 3.74 10.32 -4.52
N TYR A 62 3.36 9.44 -3.60
CA TYR A 62 2.42 9.78 -2.54
C TYR A 62 2.70 8.94 -1.30
N GLY A 63 2.77 9.59 -0.16
CA GLY A 63 2.94 8.92 1.13
C GLY A 63 4.25 9.26 1.80
N PRO A 64 4.58 8.57 2.89
CA PRO A 64 3.80 7.52 3.53
C PRO A 64 2.49 8.03 4.13
N MET A 65 1.45 7.23 4.00
CA MET A 65 0.12 7.59 4.47
C MET A 65 -0.34 6.57 5.51
N GLY A 66 -0.77 7.06 6.68
CA GLY A 66 -1.26 6.17 7.73
C GLY A 66 -2.61 5.56 7.38
N LEU A 67 -2.76 4.27 7.68
CA LEU A 67 -4.03 3.58 7.47
C LEU A 67 -4.92 3.65 8.70
N ALA A 68 -4.33 3.80 9.88
CA ALA A 68 -5.10 3.87 11.11
C ALA A 68 -5.85 5.20 11.18
N ALA A 69 -7.14 5.12 11.43
CA ALA A 69 -7.92 6.30 11.72
C ALA A 69 -7.56 6.77 13.12
N THR A 70 -7.17 8.01 13.24
CA THR A 70 -6.84 8.61 14.53
C THR A 70 -7.89 9.62 14.90
#